data_38f5d1bca51f1669bf163b355ba1e06b
#
_entry.id   38f5d1bca51f1669bf163b355ba1e06b
#
_cell.length_a   1.000
_cell.length_b   1.000
_cell.length_c   1.000
_cell.angle_alpha   90.00
_cell.angle_beta   90.00
_cell.angle_gamma   90.00
#
_symmetry.space_group_name_H-M   'P 1'
#
loop_
_entity.id
_entity.type
_entity.pdbx_description
1 polymer ?
#
loop_
_entity_poly.entity_id
_entity_poly.type
_entity_poly.pdbx_seq_one_letter_code
_entity_poly.pdbx_strand_id
1 'polypeptide(L)'
;MTVQQWKRATASRLKDGSLDQSAELDARLLLEKVTGLDQIQQMLNYDQPLTQENLLTLETLLQMRLSHRPIAYILGSKEFYGRDFSVDERVLIPRPDTEILVEQVLAFARKRKMGNTLSIIDVCTGSGAVGITLALELGCRVTLTDISSGALEVAKANAERLGADVQLKQGDLLSPAEGKYDIIVSNPPYLTETWCDQVSKEVAWEPRLALDGKEDDGLGLIRTLVKQSTERLNQGGALFLECDYRQANEVAALLKANRFEEVARVRDLAFLERVVWGVLA
;
A
#
# COMPACT_ATOMS: atom_id res chain seq x y z
N MET A 1 18.59 31.90 -7.01
CA MET A 1 18.37 31.06 -5.79
C MET A 1 19.17 29.80 -5.97
N THR A 2 19.96 29.39 -4.98
CA THR A 2 20.75 28.14 -5.03
C THR A 2 19.91 26.95 -4.52
N VAL A 3 20.40 25.72 -4.75
CA VAL A 3 19.84 24.47 -4.24
C VAL A 3 19.54 24.55 -2.73
N GLN A 4 20.53 25.00 -1.93
CA GLN A 4 20.39 25.09 -0.50
C GLN A 4 19.40 26.20 -0.06
N GLN A 5 19.45 27.36 -0.72
CA GLN A 5 18.53 28.45 -0.41
C GLN A 5 17.07 28.05 -0.68
N TRP A 6 16.82 27.40 -1.81
CA TRP A 6 15.49 26.92 -2.14
C TRP A 6 15.00 25.89 -1.14
N LYS A 7 15.84 24.90 -0.81
CA LYS A 7 15.49 23.81 0.13
C LYS A 7 15.11 24.36 1.51
N ARG A 8 15.90 25.31 2.04
CA ARG A 8 15.61 25.96 3.34
C ARG A 8 14.33 26.77 3.33
N ALA A 9 14.14 27.57 2.28
CA ALA A 9 12.93 28.39 2.14
C ALA A 9 11.67 27.52 2.00
N THR A 10 11.76 26.44 1.23
CA THR A 10 10.66 25.49 1.04
C THR A 10 10.32 24.75 2.32
N ALA A 11 11.32 24.24 3.05
CA ALA A 11 11.08 23.58 4.33
C ALA A 11 10.43 24.53 5.35
N SER A 12 10.82 25.80 5.40
CA SER A 12 10.14 26.79 6.24
C SER A 12 8.68 27.00 5.85
N ARG A 13 8.39 27.18 4.56
CA ARG A 13 7.01 27.34 4.05
C ARG A 13 6.12 26.12 4.34
N LEU A 14 6.68 24.91 4.23
CA LEU A 14 5.96 23.67 4.55
C LEU A 14 5.64 23.57 6.04
N LYS A 15 6.57 23.98 6.93
CA LYS A 15 6.32 24.03 8.38
C LYS A 15 5.22 25.04 8.71
N ASP A 16 5.27 26.22 8.13
CA ASP A 16 4.24 27.25 8.29
C ASP A 16 2.86 26.75 7.79
N GLY A 17 2.85 25.84 6.81
CA GLY A 17 1.68 25.15 6.29
C GLY A 17 1.23 23.90 7.06
N SER A 18 1.72 23.69 8.28
CA SER A 18 1.41 22.53 9.14
C SER A 18 1.85 21.16 8.57
N LEU A 19 2.98 21.13 7.87
CA LEU A 19 3.64 19.94 7.34
C LEU A 19 5.01 19.70 8.00
N ASP A 20 5.10 19.95 9.32
CA ASP A 20 6.37 20.00 10.06
C ASP A 20 7.17 18.72 10.00
N GLN A 21 6.48 17.54 10.12
CA GLN A 21 7.14 16.24 10.26
C GLN A 21 7.92 15.80 9.01
N SER A 22 7.50 16.27 7.83
CA SER A 22 8.10 15.86 6.55
C SER A 22 8.75 17.00 5.77
N ALA A 23 8.76 18.23 6.30
CA ALA A 23 9.11 19.44 5.56
C ALA A 23 10.49 19.39 4.87
N GLU A 24 11.52 18.92 5.56
CA GLU A 24 12.87 18.79 4.99
C GLU A 24 12.96 17.67 3.97
N LEU A 25 12.28 16.55 4.23
CA LEU A 25 12.23 15.43 3.32
C LEU A 25 11.46 15.80 2.05
N ASP A 26 10.29 16.43 2.19
CA ASP A 26 9.47 16.86 1.07
C ASP A 26 10.21 17.87 0.18
N ALA A 27 10.87 18.88 0.79
CA ALA A 27 11.70 19.83 0.05
C ALA A 27 12.83 19.13 -0.72
N ARG A 28 13.49 18.14 -0.13
CA ARG A 28 14.53 17.35 -0.79
C ARG A 28 13.97 16.56 -1.98
N LEU A 29 12.85 15.86 -1.78
CA LEU A 29 12.22 15.02 -2.81
C LEU A 29 11.69 15.84 -4.00
N LEU A 30 11.08 16.99 -3.73
CA LEU A 30 10.63 17.89 -4.79
C LEU A 30 11.80 18.40 -5.63
N LEU A 31 12.91 18.76 -4.97
CA LEU A 31 14.12 19.20 -5.66
C LEU A 31 14.70 18.06 -6.52
N GLU A 32 14.81 16.86 -5.98
CA GLU A 32 15.27 15.66 -6.69
C GLU A 32 14.44 15.39 -7.94
N LYS A 33 13.10 15.45 -7.83
CA LYS A 33 12.18 15.26 -8.96
C LYS A 33 12.42 16.25 -10.10
N VAL A 34 12.72 17.50 -9.81
CA VAL A 34 12.87 18.55 -10.83
C VAL A 34 14.28 18.63 -11.40
N THR A 35 15.29 18.41 -10.57
CA THR A 35 16.69 18.57 -10.95
C THR A 35 17.40 17.26 -11.30
N GLY A 36 16.85 16.11 -10.89
CA GLY A 36 17.51 14.82 -10.95
C GLY A 36 18.64 14.64 -9.93
N LEU A 37 18.92 15.63 -9.09
CA LEU A 37 19.98 15.55 -8.09
C LEU A 37 19.49 14.74 -6.88
N ASP A 38 20.10 13.59 -6.64
CA ASP A 38 19.86 12.80 -5.44
C ASP A 38 20.34 13.52 -4.15
N GLN A 39 20.11 12.92 -3.00
CA GLN A 39 20.46 13.52 -1.71
C GLN A 39 21.96 13.91 -1.62
N ILE A 40 22.86 13.05 -2.09
CA ILE A 40 24.31 13.28 -2.05
C ILE A 40 24.68 14.40 -2.99
N GLN A 41 24.14 14.35 -4.21
CA GLN A 41 24.38 15.39 -5.22
C GLN A 41 23.84 16.75 -4.78
N GLN A 42 22.68 16.81 -4.10
CA GLN A 42 22.17 18.05 -3.51
C GLN A 42 23.09 18.60 -2.43
N MET A 43 23.78 17.75 -1.67
CA MET A 43 24.76 18.17 -0.67
C MET A 43 26.05 18.69 -1.32
N LEU A 44 26.53 18.02 -2.38
CA LEU A 44 27.75 18.43 -3.10
C LEU A 44 27.53 19.69 -3.94
N ASN A 45 26.33 19.89 -4.46
CA ASN A 45 25.97 21.01 -5.34
C ASN A 45 25.12 22.09 -4.60
N TYR A 46 25.29 22.26 -3.30
CA TYR A 46 24.45 23.12 -2.47
C TYR A 46 24.42 24.60 -2.93
N ASP A 47 25.51 25.09 -3.54
CA ASP A 47 25.64 26.46 -4.05
C ASP A 47 25.25 26.58 -5.53
N GLN A 48 24.92 25.47 -6.21
CA GLN A 48 24.54 25.51 -7.61
C GLN A 48 23.25 26.34 -7.80
N PRO A 49 23.24 27.31 -8.72
CA PRO A 49 22.07 28.08 -9.02
C PRO A 49 21.03 27.25 -9.76
N LEU A 50 19.76 27.34 -9.33
CA LEU A 50 18.61 26.74 -10.03
C LEU A 50 18.24 27.61 -11.23
N THR A 51 17.86 26.99 -12.34
CA THR A 51 17.36 27.69 -13.53
C THR A 51 15.99 28.29 -13.26
N GLN A 52 15.58 29.26 -14.09
CA GLN A 52 14.26 29.84 -13.98
C GLN A 52 13.15 28.81 -14.21
N GLU A 53 13.35 27.88 -15.14
CA GLU A 53 12.43 26.77 -15.41
C GLU A 53 12.28 25.85 -14.20
N ASN A 54 13.41 25.46 -13.57
CA ASN A 54 13.36 24.67 -12.33
C ASN A 54 12.59 25.37 -11.24
N LEU A 55 12.80 26.68 -11.06
CA LEU A 55 12.12 27.46 -10.01
C LEU A 55 10.60 27.53 -10.24
N LEU A 56 10.15 27.67 -11.48
CA LEU A 56 8.72 27.67 -11.82
C LEU A 56 8.07 26.31 -11.55
N THR A 57 8.73 25.23 -12.00
CA THR A 57 8.24 23.87 -11.76
C THR A 57 8.19 23.54 -10.26
N LEU A 58 9.27 23.86 -9.54
CA LEU A 58 9.36 23.66 -8.10
C LEU A 58 8.28 24.43 -7.33
N GLU A 59 7.98 25.68 -7.73
CA GLU A 59 6.91 26.43 -7.09
C GLU A 59 5.54 25.78 -7.33
N THR A 60 5.28 25.26 -8.53
CA THR A 60 4.04 24.54 -8.83
C THR A 60 3.88 23.30 -7.94
N LEU A 61 4.94 22.49 -7.82
CA LEU A 61 4.90 21.29 -6.97
C LEU A 61 4.77 21.64 -5.48
N LEU A 62 5.44 22.73 -5.04
CA LEU A 62 5.31 23.22 -3.67
C LEU A 62 3.88 23.66 -3.36
N GLN A 63 3.19 24.35 -4.28
CA GLN A 63 1.79 24.73 -4.08
C GLN A 63 0.87 23.50 -3.97
N MET A 64 1.11 22.45 -4.78
CA MET A 64 0.41 21.16 -4.61
C MET A 64 0.67 20.58 -3.22
N ARG A 65 1.89 20.61 -2.72
CA ARG A 65 2.22 20.08 -1.39
C ARG A 65 1.60 20.91 -0.26
N LEU A 66 1.60 22.22 -0.38
CA LEU A 66 0.96 23.14 0.57
C LEU A 66 -0.57 22.97 0.63
N SER A 67 -1.20 22.44 -0.44
CA SER A 67 -2.60 22.02 -0.41
C SER A 67 -2.81 20.67 0.26
N HIS A 68 -1.81 20.12 0.95
CA HIS A 68 -1.77 18.80 1.57
C HIS A 68 -1.88 17.62 0.60
N ARG A 69 -1.64 17.82 -0.70
CA ARG A 69 -1.54 16.70 -1.64
C ARG A 69 -0.37 15.79 -1.20
N PRO A 70 -0.57 14.47 -1.09
CA PRO A 70 0.48 13.55 -0.67
C PRO A 70 1.71 13.66 -1.55
N ILE A 71 2.89 13.66 -0.92
CA ILE A 71 4.16 13.76 -1.65
C ILE A 71 4.30 12.62 -2.68
N ALA A 72 3.84 11.40 -2.37
CA ALA A 72 3.87 10.27 -3.29
C ALA A 72 3.06 10.53 -4.57
N TYR A 73 1.90 11.18 -4.50
CA TYR A 73 1.12 11.56 -5.68
C TYR A 73 1.77 12.69 -6.47
N ILE A 74 2.46 13.62 -5.81
CA ILE A 74 3.23 14.67 -6.49
C ILE A 74 4.43 14.06 -7.23
N LEU A 75 5.10 13.08 -6.62
CA LEU A 75 6.21 12.35 -7.22
C LEU A 75 5.74 11.36 -8.28
N GLY A 76 4.53 10.82 -8.15
CA GLY A 76 3.98 9.78 -9.00
C GLY A 76 4.50 8.38 -8.65
N SER A 77 5.22 8.24 -7.53
CA SER A 77 5.76 6.95 -7.07
C SER A 77 5.88 6.87 -5.56
N LYS A 78 5.89 5.63 -5.05
CA LYS A 78 6.14 5.27 -3.66
C LYS A 78 6.97 4.01 -3.60
N GLU A 79 8.04 4.04 -2.84
CA GLU A 79 8.83 2.86 -2.54
C GLU A 79 8.04 1.92 -1.61
N PHE A 80 8.05 0.61 -1.91
CA PHE A 80 7.49 -0.47 -1.10
C PHE A 80 8.32 -1.74 -1.35
N TYR A 81 8.81 -2.33 -0.28
CA TYR A 81 9.61 -3.57 -0.28
C TYR A 81 10.81 -3.51 -1.24
N GLY A 82 11.54 -2.39 -1.23
CA GLY A 82 12.71 -2.14 -2.08
C GLY A 82 12.40 -1.90 -3.56
N ARG A 83 11.15 -1.62 -3.92
CA ARG A 83 10.70 -1.37 -5.30
C ARG A 83 9.87 -0.10 -5.39
N ASP A 84 10.06 0.66 -6.46
CA ASP A 84 9.22 1.83 -6.72
C ASP A 84 7.90 1.42 -7.38
N PHE A 85 6.78 1.78 -6.77
CA PHE A 85 5.45 1.61 -7.32
C PHE A 85 4.89 2.94 -7.80
N SER A 86 4.39 2.99 -9.04
CA SER A 86 3.63 4.14 -9.52
C SER A 86 2.33 4.26 -8.75
N VAL A 87 2.01 5.47 -8.30
CA VAL A 87 0.80 5.77 -7.54
C VAL A 87 0.20 7.10 -7.98
N ASP A 88 -1.12 7.18 -7.98
CA ASP A 88 -1.90 8.39 -8.16
C ASP A 88 -3.23 8.29 -7.38
N GLU A 89 -4.11 9.26 -7.54
CA GLU A 89 -5.38 9.39 -6.79
C GLU A 89 -6.36 8.21 -6.97
N ARG A 90 -6.05 7.25 -7.84
CA ARG A 90 -6.86 6.03 -8.06
C ARG A 90 -6.58 4.93 -7.06
N VAL A 91 -5.47 4.99 -6.32
CA VAL A 91 -5.00 3.90 -5.43
C VAL A 91 -4.55 4.42 -4.07
N LEU A 92 -4.69 3.57 -3.05
CA LEU A 92 -4.06 3.79 -1.76
C LEU A 92 -2.53 3.85 -1.94
N ILE A 93 -1.87 4.79 -1.28
CA ILE A 93 -0.41 4.85 -1.24
C ILE A 93 0.10 3.68 -0.38
N PRO A 94 0.97 2.81 -0.89
CA PRO A 94 1.52 1.70 -0.12
C PRO A 94 2.13 2.16 1.21
N ARG A 95 1.77 1.49 2.31
CA ARG A 95 2.24 1.82 3.66
C ARG A 95 3.41 0.90 4.05
N PRO A 96 4.42 1.40 4.77
CA PRO A 96 5.52 0.55 5.27
C PRO A 96 5.01 -0.61 6.15
N ASP A 97 3.96 -0.38 6.95
CA ASP A 97 3.38 -1.40 7.83
C ASP A 97 2.82 -2.60 7.04
N THR A 98 2.38 -2.39 5.79
CA THR A 98 1.90 -3.44 4.89
C THR A 98 3.01 -4.40 4.43
N GLU A 99 4.28 -4.02 4.56
CA GLU A 99 5.41 -4.92 4.24
C GLU A 99 5.42 -6.16 5.15
N ILE A 100 4.92 -6.03 6.38
CA ILE A 100 4.77 -7.15 7.32
C ILE A 100 3.79 -8.19 6.79
N LEU A 101 2.74 -7.77 6.09
CA LEU A 101 1.80 -8.69 5.44
C LEU A 101 2.53 -9.54 4.39
N VAL A 102 3.38 -8.94 3.57
CA VAL A 102 4.23 -9.65 2.61
C VAL A 102 5.17 -10.63 3.32
N GLU A 103 5.86 -10.19 4.38
CA GLU A 103 6.79 -11.02 5.15
C GLU A 103 6.11 -12.26 5.73
N GLN A 104 4.89 -12.13 6.26
CA GLN A 104 4.14 -13.26 6.82
C GLN A 104 3.77 -14.28 5.74
N VAL A 105 3.33 -13.83 4.56
CA VAL A 105 3.06 -14.71 3.42
C VAL A 105 4.31 -15.44 2.98
N LEU A 106 5.43 -14.74 2.83
CA LEU A 106 6.71 -15.34 2.44
C LEU A 106 7.21 -16.37 3.47
N ALA A 107 7.11 -16.05 4.77
CA ALA A 107 7.48 -16.95 5.84
C ALA A 107 6.63 -18.23 5.84
N PHE A 108 5.31 -18.10 5.63
CA PHE A 108 4.39 -19.22 5.52
C PHE A 108 4.71 -20.13 4.32
N ALA A 109 4.89 -19.54 3.14
CA ALA A 109 5.20 -20.28 1.92
C ALA A 109 6.53 -21.05 2.05
N ARG A 110 7.57 -20.43 2.62
CA ARG A 110 8.88 -21.05 2.86
C ARG A 110 8.79 -22.19 3.88
N LYS A 111 8.10 -21.98 5.01
CA LYS A 111 7.92 -22.98 6.06
C LYS A 111 7.23 -24.26 5.55
N ARG A 112 6.25 -24.09 4.67
CA ARG A 112 5.49 -25.20 4.08
C ARG A 112 6.14 -25.78 2.82
N LYS A 113 7.32 -25.30 2.42
CA LYS A 113 8.08 -25.72 1.23
C LYS A 113 7.21 -25.72 -0.03
N MET A 114 6.33 -24.73 -0.12
CA MET A 114 5.46 -24.53 -1.26
C MET A 114 6.34 -24.08 -2.45
N GLY A 115 6.28 -24.81 -3.55
CA GLY A 115 7.10 -24.54 -4.74
C GLY A 115 6.47 -23.46 -5.65
N ASN A 116 7.00 -23.33 -6.87
CA ASN A 116 6.56 -22.32 -7.86
C ASN A 116 5.13 -22.55 -8.42
N THR A 117 4.45 -23.61 -7.99
CA THR A 117 3.06 -23.90 -8.38
C THR A 117 2.01 -23.32 -7.43
N LEU A 118 2.46 -22.46 -6.50
CA LEU A 118 1.58 -21.75 -5.58
C LEU A 118 0.50 -20.94 -6.31
N SER A 119 -0.75 -21.15 -5.89
CA SER A 119 -1.88 -20.34 -6.32
C SER A 119 -2.17 -19.26 -5.28
N ILE A 120 -1.84 -18.00 -5.60
CA ILE A 120 -1.99 -16.85 -4.72
C ILE A 120 -2.94 -15.83 -5.33
N ILE A 121 -3.79 -15.23 -4.49
CA ILE A 121 -4.63 -14.11 -4.87
C ILE A 121 -4.48 -12.96 -3.88
N ASP A 122 -4.24 -11.76 -4.40
CA ASP A 122 -4.21 -10.49 -3.68
C ASP A 122 -5.53 -9.76 -3.94
N VAL A 123 -6.31 -9.58 -2.88
CA VAL A 123 -7.66 -9.00 -2.92
C VAL A 123 -7.62 -7.57 -2.43
N CYS A 124 -8.33 -6.65 -3.10
CA CYS A 124 -8.22 -5.21 -2.91
C CYS A 124 -6.78 -4.72 -3.19
N THR A 125 -6.25 -5.14 -4.35
CA THR A 125 -4.83 -5.01 -4.67
C THR A 125 -4.33 -3.56 -4.81
N GLY A 126 -5.22 -2.60 -5.09
CA GLY A 126 -4.85 -1.19 -5.26
C GLY A 126 -3.78 -1.00 -6.33
N SER A 127 -2.60 -0.50 -5.94
CA SER A 127 -1.44 -0.32 -6.84
C SER A 127 -0.75 -1.63 -7.25
N GLY A 128 -1.18 -2.77 -6.70
CA GLY A 128 -0.53 -4.07 -6.88
C GLY A 128 0.64 -4.33 -5.94
N ALA A 129 0.90 -3.45 -4.96
CA ALA A 129 2.12 -3.48 -4.16
C ALA A 129 2.35 -4.83 -3.47
N VAL A 130 1.33 -5.41 -2.84
CA VAL A 130 1.44 -6.71 -2.16
C VAL A 130 1.59 -7.85 -3.17
N GLY A 131 0.64 -8.00 -4.08
CA GLY A 131 0.61 -9.15 -5.00
C GLY A 131 1.78 -9.17 -5.99
N ILE A 132 2.19 -8.02 -6.52
CA ILE A 132 3.36 -7.90 -7.41
C ILE A 132 4.64 -8.28 -6.65
N THR A 133 4.81 -7.78 -5.41
CA THR A 133 5.95 -8.14 -4.58
C THR A 133 5.99 -9.65 -4.33
N LEU A 134 4.86 -10.27 -3.99
CA LEU A 134 4.77 -11.71 -3.80
C LEU A 134 5.10 -12.49 -5.08
N ALA A 135 4.63 -12.04 -6.25
CA ALA A 135 4.94 -12.67 -7.52
C ALA A 135 6.45 -12.68 -7.81
N LEU A 136 7.13 -11.56 -7.55
CA LEU A 136 8.57 -11.41 -7.75
C LEU A 136 9.40 -12.21 -6.72
N GLU A 137 9.01 -12.20 -5.43
CA GLU A 137 9.75 -12.90 -4.37
C GLU A 137 9.61 -14.42 -4.44
N LEU A 138 8.47 -14.91 -4.90
CA LEU A 138 8.19 -16.35 -4.98
C LEU A 138 8.39 -16.93 -6.38
N GLY A 139 8.58 -16.10 -7.39
CA GLY A 139 8.72 -16.53 -8.78
C GLY A 139 7.50 -17.28 -9.30
N CYS A 140 6.29 -16.87 -8.89
CA CYS A 140 5.03 -17.50 -9.28
C CYS A 140 4.03 -16.48 -9.81
N ARG A 141 3.01 -16.96 -10.54
CA ARG A 141 1.90 -16.09 -10.97
C ARG A 141 0.99 -15.79 -9.80
N VAL A 142 0.63 -14.50 -9.63
CA VAL A 142 -0.33 -14.03 -8.62
C VAL A 142 -1.55 -13.43 -9.31
N THR A 143 -2.75 -13.79 -8.83
CA THR A 143 -3.99 -13.12 -9.24
C THR A 143 -4.19 -11.87 -8.42
N LEU A 144 -4.47 -10.75 -9.07
CA LEU A 144 -4.75 -9.45 -8.44
C LEU A 144 -6.22 -9.09 -8.68
N THR A 145 -6.97 -8.81 -7.62
CA THR A 145 -8.37 -8.37 -7.77
C THR A 145 -8.60 -7.02 -7.12
N ASP A 146 -9.42 -6.21 -7.79
CA ASP A 146 -9.92 -4.94 -7.25
C ASP A 146 -11.27 -4.63 -7.88
N ILE A 147 -12.12 -3.92 -7.16
CA ILE A 147 -13.40 -3.45 -7.68
C ILE A 147 -13.20 -2.25 -8.61
N SER A 148 -12.14 -1.46 -8.40
CA SER A 148 -11.78 -0.29 -9.18
C SER A 148 -10.99 -0.68 -10.44
N SER A 149 -11.55 -0.42 -11.61
CA SER A 149 -10.80 -0.57 -12.87
C SER A 149 -9.60 0.37 -12.94
N GLY A 150 -9.71 1.57 -12.37
CA GLY A 150 -8.59 2.52 -12.30
C GLY A 150 -7.43 2.01 -11.43
N ALA A 151 -7.72 1.31 -10.32
CA ALA A 151 -6.69 0.66 -9.52
C ALA A 151 -5.99 -0.45 -10.31
N LEU A 152 -6.76 -1.28 -11.01
CA LEU A 152 -6.20 -2.34 -11.86
C LEU A 152 -5.34 -1.81 -13.02
N GLU A 153 -5.66 -0.64 -13.58
CA GLU A 153 -4.79 0.00 -14.57
C GLU A 153 -3.42 0.39 -13.96
N VAL A 154 -3.41 0.94 -12.74
CA VAL A 154 -2.17 1.26 -12.01
C VAL A 154 -1.40 -0.02 -11.68
N ALA A 155 -2.07 -1.06 -11.16
CA ALA A 155 -1.46 -2.36 -10.86
C ALA A 155 -0.86 -3.00 -12.11
N LYS A 156 -1.56 -2.93 -13.26
CA LYS A 156 -1.07 -3.42 -14.55
C LYS A 156 0.23 -2.73 -14.97
N ALA A 157 0.23 -1.39 -14.94
CA ALA A 157 1.43 -0.61 -15.30
C ALA A 157 2.61 -0.94 -14.38
N ASN A 158 2.37 -1.13 -13.08
CA ASN A 158 3.38 -1.54 -12.12
C ASN A 158 3.91 -2.95 -12.41
N ALA A 159 3.02 -3.92 -12.67
CA ALA A 159 3.41 -5.28 -12.98
C ALA A 159 4.26 -5.37 -14.26
N GLU A 160 3.83 -4.68 -15.33
CA GLU A 160 4.58 -4.61 -16.59
C GLU A 160 5.96 -3.99 -16.40
N ARG A 161 6.05 -2.86 -15.69
CA ARG A 161 7.33 -2.16 -15.43
C ARG A 161 8.28 -2.96 -14.55
N LEU A 162 7.76 -3.70 -13.57
CA LEU A 162 8.56 -4.50 -12.63
C LEU A 162 8.82 -5.93 -13.14
N GLY A 163 8.18 -6.34 -14.24
CA GLY A 163 8.34 -7.69 -14.82
C GLY A 163 7.69 -8.80 -14.00
N ALA A 164 6.60 -8.51 -13.28
CA ALA A 164 5.89 -9.48 -12.48
C ALA A 164 4.86 -10.25 -13.32
N ASP A 165 4.76 -11.59 -13.13
CA ASP A 165 3.72 -12.40 -13.74
C ASP A 165 2.44 -12.34 -12.90
N VAL A 166 1.46 -11.56 -13.36
CA VAL A 166 0.19 -11.38 -12.66
C VAL A 166 -1.02 -11.58 -13.59
N GLN A 167 -2.14 -11.97 -12.98
CA GLN A 167 -3.43 -12.00 -13.64
C GLN A 167 -4.38 -11.01 -12.98
N LEU A 168 -4.88 -10.03 -13.72
CA LEU A 168 -5.78 -9.00 -13.21
C LEU A 168 -7.24 -9.44 -13.43
N LYS A 169 -8.07 -9.27 -12.40
CA LYS A 169 -9.50 -9.56 -12.45
C LYS A 169 -10.29 -8.46 -11.73
N GLN A 170 -11.22 -7.83 -12.44
CA GLN A 170 -12.09 -6.82 -11.84
C GLN A 170 -13.29 -7.48 -11.17
N GLY A 171 -13.57 -7.09 -9.92
CA GLY A 171 -14.76 -7.52 -9.20
C GLY A 171 -14.69 -7.24 -7.70
N ASP A 172 -15.80 -7.51 -7.03
CA ASP A 172 -15.93 -7.31 -5.60
C ASP A 172 -15.32 -8.49 -4.84
N LEU A 173 -14.29 -8.23 -4.07
CA LEU A 173 -13.53 -9.19 -3.27
C LEU A 173 -13.14 -10.44 -4.09
N LEU A 174 -13.61 -11.63 -3.69
CA LEU A 174 -13.35 -12.90 -4.35
C LEU A 174 -14.41 -13.29 -5.41
N SER A 175 -15.36 -12.41 -5.73
CA SER A 175 -16.38 -12.72 -6.75
C SER A 175 -15.80 -13.06 -8.12
N PRO A 176 -14.72 -12.41 -8.62
CA PRO A 176 -14.12 -12.74 -9.91
C PRO A 176 -13.12 -13.92 -9.83
N ALA A 177 -12.87 -14.45 -8.62
CA ALA A 177 -11.91 -15.54 -8.42
C ALA A 177 -12.42 -16.86 -9.00
N GLU A 178 -11.56 -17.54 -9.76
CA GLU A 178 -11.82 -18.86 -10.32
C GLU A 178 -10.95 -19.91 -9.63
N GLY A 179 -11.55 -21.09 -9.36
CA GLY A 179 -10.83 -22.18 -8.70
C GLY A 179 -10.57 -21.94 -7.22
N LYS A 180 -9.49 -22.54 -6.73
CA LYS A 180 -9.05 -22.45 -5.34
C LYS A 180 -7.61 -21.98 -5.26
N TYR A 181 -7.26 -21.38 -4.11
CA TYR A 181 -5.97 -20.77 -3.85
C TYR A 181 -5.31 -21.42 -2.62
N ASP A 182 -4.00 -21.44 -2.61
CA ASP A 182 -3.21 -21.85 -1.45
C ASP A 182 -3.05 -20.70 -0.47
N ILE A 183 -3.04 -19.46 -1.00
CA ILE A 183 -2.92 -18.25 -0.21
C ILE A 183 -3.88 -17.19 -0.74
N ILE A 184 -4.68 -16.63 0.16
CA ILE A 184 -5.44 -15.41 -0.05
C ILE A 184 -4.81 -14.34 0.84
N VAL A 185 -4.42 -13.21 0.27
CA VAL A 185 -3.86 -12.07 0.98
C VAL A 185 -4.67 -10.82 0.66
N SER A 186 -4.84 -9.93 1.62
CA SER A 186 -5.54 -8.66 1.41
C SER A 186 -5.10 -7.61 2.42
N ASN A 187 -4.95 -6.39 1.95
CA ASN A 187 -5.08 -5.17 2.74
C ASN A 187 -6.42 -4.51 2.36
N PRO A 188 -7.54 -4.98 2.90
CA PRO A 188 -8.85 -4.47 2.53
C PRO A 188 -9.13 -3.13 3.22
N PRO A 189 -10.06 -2.31 2.72
CA PRO A 189 -10.56 -1.17 3.48
C PRO A 189 -11.12 -1.63 4.83
N TYR A 190 -10.74 -0.94 5.91
CA TYR A 190 -11.10 -1.33 7.29
C TYR A 190 -11.49 -0.15 8.20
N LEU A 191 -11.46 1.10 7.69
CA LEU A 191 -11.85 2.24 8.51
C LEU A 191 -13.38 2.31 8.66
N THR A 192 -13.81 2.72 9.86
CA THR A 192 -15.22 3.10 10.08
C THR A 192 -15.52 4.40 9.34
N GLU A 193 -16.80 4.71 9.11
CA GLU A 193 -17.18 5.98 8.51
C GLU A 193 -16.64 7.17 9.33
N THR A 194 -16.76 7.12 10.66
CA THR A 194 -16.23 8.15 11.56
C THR A 194 -14.71 8.31 11.43
N TRP A 195 -13.98 7.20 11.30
CA TRP A 195 -12.51 7.28 11.12
C TRP A 195 -12.15 7.84 9.74
N CYS A 196 -12.90 7.49 8.70
CA CYS A 196 -12.71 8.09 7.37
C CYS A 196 -12.89 9.62 7.37
N ASP A 197 -13.79 10.15 8.20
CA ASP A 197 -14.02 11.58 8.30
C ASP A 197 -12.95 12.30 9.17
N GLN A 198 -12.18 11.54 9.95
CA GLN A 198 -11.13 12.04 10.85
C GLN A 198 -9.72 11.81 10.33
N VAL A 199 -9.54 11.30 9.12
CA VAL A 199 -8.21 11.11 8.54
C VAL A 199 -7.47 12.43 8.36
N SER A 200 -6.15 12.37 8.28
CA SER A 200 -5.36 13.55 7.97
C SER A 200 -5.73 14.14 6.61
N LYS A 201 -5.44 15.42 6.43
CA LYS A 201 -5.69 16.11 5.15
C LYS A 201 -4.99 15.44 3.96
N GLU A 202 -3.89 14.76 4.20
CA GLU A 202 -3.18 13.99 3.17
C GLU A 202 -3.94 12.73 2.79
N VAL A 203 -4.37 11.94 3.78
CA VAL A 203 -5.16 10.71 3.54
C VAL A 203 -6.52 11.02 2.91
N ALA A 204 -7.07 12.21 3.13
CA ALA A 204 -8.30 12.65 2.47
C ALA A 204 -8.20 12.80 0.94
N TRP A 205 -6.98 12.82 0.38
CA TRP A 205 -6.74 12.76 -1.07
C TRP A 205 -6.85 11.33 -1.63
N GLU A 206 -6.73 10.34 -0.78
CA GLU A 206 -6.79 8.94 -1.19
C GLU A 206 -8.23 8.51 -1.43
N PRO A 207 -8.48 7.53 -2.34
CA PRO A 207 -9.86 7.17 -2.67
C PRO A 207 -10.59 6.61 -1.45
N ARG A 208 -11.74 7.18 -1.10
CA ARG A 208 -12.56 6.71 0.03
C ARG A 208 -12.91 5.21 -0.08
N LEU A 209 -13.03 4.72 -1.31
CA LEU A 209 -13.24 3.31 -1.59
C LEU A 209 -12.14 2.41 -1.02
N ALA A 210 -10.90 2.91 -0.95
CA ALA A 210 -9.76 2.18 -0.39
C ALA A 210 -9.63 2.31 1.14
N LEU A 211 -10.50 3.10 1.79
CA LEU A 211 -10.47 3.36 3.23
C LEU A 211 -11.65 2.74 3.97
N ASP A 212 -12.87 2.88 3.43
CA ASP A 212 -14.14 2.56 4.07
C ASP A 212 -14.40 1.05 4.09
N GLY A 213 -14.24 0.43 5.26
CA GLY A 213 -14.44 -1.00 5.49
C GLY A 213 -15.90 -1.44 5.56
N LYS A 214 -16.84 -0.50 5.45
CA LYS A 214 -18.28 -0.71 5.58
C LYS A 214 -18.68 -1.15 6.99
N GLU A 215 -19.97 -1.04 7.28
CA GLU A 215 -20.57 -1.26 8.59
C GLU A 215 -19.99 -0.33 9.69
N ASP A 216 -20.64 -0.27 10.85
CA ASP A 216 -20.29 0.69 11.91
C ASP A 216 -18.90 0.45 12.53
N ASP A 217 -18.40 -0.77 12.46
CA ASP A 217 -17.09 -1.16 13.01
C ASP A 217 -15.97 -1.27 11.95
N GLY A 218 -16.28 -0.99 10.68
CA GLY A 218 -15.33 -1.06 9.57
C GLY A 218 -14.96 -2.49 9.13
N LEU A 219 -15.63 -3.53 9.64
CA LEU A 219 -15.30 -4.93 9.38
C LEU A 219 -16.18 -5.60 8.31
N GLY A 220 -17.10 -4.88 7.67
CA GLY A 220 -18.04 -5.46 6.71
C GLY A 220 -17.37 -6.19 5.56
N LEU A 221 -16.35 -5.58 4.95
CA LEU A 221 -15.59 -6.21 3.87
C LEU A 221 -14.75 -7.38 4.37
N ILE A 222 -14.14 -7.28 5.54
CA ILE A 222 -13.37 -8.37 6.17
C ILE A 222 -14.29 -9.57 6.46
N ARG A 223 -15.49 -9.35 7.02
CA ARG A 223 -16.46 -10.43 7.26
C ARG A 223 -16.82 -11.17 5.98
N THR A 224 -17.10 -10.41 4.92
CA THR A 224 -17.43 -10.97 3.62
C THR A 224 -16.26 -11.76 3.05
N LEU A 225 -15.05 -11.20 3.09
CA LEU A 225 -13.84 -11.84 2.57
C LEU A 225 -13.50 -13.13 3.34
N VAL A 226 -13.58 -13.12 4.68
CA VAL A 226 -13.38 -14.33 5.51
C VAL A 226 -14.34 -15.44 5.10
N LYS A 227 -15.61 -15.13 4.92
CA LYS A 227 -16.63 -16.11 4.49
C LYS A 227 -16.34 -16.65 3.10
N GLN A 228 -16.07 -15.78 2.12
CA GLN A 228 -15.74 -16.20 0.75
C GLN A 228 -14.45 -17.03 0.71
N SER A 229 -13.48 -16.74 1.57
CA SER A 229 -12.20 -17.44 1.63
C SER A 229 -12.36 -18.92 2.02
N THR A 230 -13.35 -19.27 2.82
CA THR A 230 -13.62 -20.69 3.17
C THR A 230 -14.03 -21.54 1.97
N GLU A 231 -14.57 -20.91 0.92
CA GLU A 231 -14.98 -21.59 -0.31
C GLU A 231 -13.86 -21.57 -1.37
N ARG A 232 -12.93 -20.62 -1.27
CA ARG A 232 -11.89 -20.35 -2.27
C ARG A 232 -10.50 -20.83 -1.88
N LEU A 233 -10.26 -21.20 -0.63
CA LEU A 233 -9.00 -21.80 -0.20
C LEU A 233 -8.99 -23.31 -0.45
N ASN A 234 -7.81 -23.82 -0.78
CA ASN A 234 -7.49 -25.22 -0.63
C ASN A 234 -7.48 -25.60 0.86
N GLN A 235 -7.73 -26.86 1.19
CA GLN A 235 -7.53 -27.36 2.55
C GLN A 235 -6.07 -27.17 2.95
N GLY A 236 -5.83 -26.61 4.12
CA GLY A 236 -4.50 -26.20 4.57
C GLY A 236 -3.97 -24.91 3.93
N GLY A 237 -4.74 -24.25 3.06
CA GLY A 237 -4.45 -22.91 2.56
C GLY A 237 -4.67 -21.85 3.63
N ALA A 238 -4.13 -20.66 3.44
CA ALA A 238 -4.14 -19.61 4.45
C ALA A 238 -4.71 -18.28 3.94
N LEU A 239 -5.41 -17.57 4.85
CA LEU A 239 -5.88 -16.20 4.67
C LEU A 239 -5.03 -15.24 5.50
N PHE A 240 -4.49 -14.20 4.87
CA PHE A 240 -3.71 -13.13 5.49
C PHE A 240 -4.43 -11.79 5.30
N LEU A 241 -4.67 -11.08 6.40
CA LEU A 241 -5.41 -9.83 6.42
C LEU A 241 -4.63 -8.74 7.15
N GLU A 242 -4.50 -7.56 6.56
CA GLU A 242 -4.18 -6.34 7.28
C GLU A 242 -5.45 -5.77 7.90
N CYS A 243 -5.35 -5.17 9.09
CA CYS A 243 -6.44 -4.47 9.76
C CYS A 243 -5.88 -3.38 10.69
N ASP A 244 -6.76 -2.53 11.20
CA ASP A 244 -6.39 -1.64 12.30
C ASP A 244 -6.11 -2.44 13.57
N TYR A 245 -5.11 -2.03 14.35
CA TYR A 245 -4.73 -2.73 15.59
C TYR A 245 -5.88 -2.87 16.59
N ARG A 246 -6.85 -1.93 16.56
CA ARG A 246 -8.05 -1.95 17.40
C ARG A 246 -9.03 -3.06 17.01
N GLN A 247 -8.94 -3.57 15.78
CA GLN A 247 -9.82 -4.59 15.19
C GLN A 247 -9.19 -6.00 15.21
N ALA A 248 -7.90 -6.13 15.54
CA ALA A 248 -7.16 -7.39 15.41
C ALA A 248 -7.77 -8.56 16.23
N ASN A 249 -8.34 -8.28 17.39
CA ASN A 249 -9.03 -9.29 18.22
C ASN A 249 -10.29 -9.82 17.54
N GLU A 250 -11.10 -8.93 17.01
CA GLU A 250 -12.36 -9.22 16.31
C GLU A 250 -12.08 -10.01 15.02
N VAL A 251 -11.06 -9.59 14.24
CA VAL A 251 -10.65 -10.31 13.03
C VAL A 251 -10.15 -11.72 13.37
N ALA A 252 -9.37 -11.88 14.44
CA ALA A 252 -8.93 -13.22 14.89
C ALA A 252 -10.11 -14.10 15.35
N ALA A 253 -11.11 -13.53 16.02
CA ALA A 253 -12.33 -14.23 16.40
C ALA A 253 -13.15 -14.63 15.17
N LEU A 254 -13.26 -13.76 14.15
CA LEU A 254 -13.93 -14.05 12.88
C LEU A 254 -13.28 -15.23 12.16
N LEU A 255 -11.95 -15.28 12.08
CA LEU A 255 -11.24 -16.41 11.49
C LEU A 255 -11.57 -17.71 12.21
N LYS A 256 -11.44 -17.75 13.54
CA LYS A 256 -11.76 -18.94 14.36
C LYS A 256 -13.20 -19.42 14.17
N ALA A 257 -14.16 -18.49 14.11
CA ALA A 257 -15.57 -18.81 13.89
C ALA A 257 -15.85 -19.39 12.49
N ASN A 258 -14.94 -19.20 11.51
CA ASN A 258 -15.07 -19.65 10.13
C ASN A 258 -14.08 -20.78 9.79
N ARG A 259 -13.79 -21.68 10.72
CA ARG A 259 -12.97 -22.90 10.55
C ARG A 259 -11.49 -22.62 10.22
N PHE A 260 -10.96 -21.44 10.55
CA PHE A 260 -9.52 -21.22 10.48
C PHE A 260 -8.83 -21.63 11.79
N GLU A 261 -7.76 -22.40 11.66
CA GLU A 261 -6.86 -22.82 12.74
C GLU A 261 -5.54 -22.07 12.65
N GLU A 262 -4.63 -22.32 13.57
CA GLU A 262 -3.32 -21.64 13.66
C GLU A 262 -3.45 -20.10 13.61
N VAL A 263 -4.57 -19.54 14.11
CA VAL A 263 -4.83 -18.10 14.00
C VAL A 263 -3.80 -17.30 14.79
N ALA A 264 -3.06 -16.46 14.09
CA ALA A 264 -2.02 -15.60 14.65
C ALA A 264 -2.28 -14.12 14.38
N ARG A 265 -1.81 -13.28 15.30
CA ARG A 265 -1.78 -11.82 15.19
C ARG A 265 -0.32 -11.37 15.20
N VAL A 266 0.05 -10.53 14.26
CA VAL A 266 1.43 -10.08 14.08
C VAL A 266 1.51 -8.57 14.27
N ARG A 267 2.53 -8.13 14.98
CA ARG A 267 2.78 -6.72 15.28
C ARG A 267 3.70 -6.08 14.27
N ASP A 268 3.42 -4.81 13.97
CA ASP A 268 4.30 -3.94 13.22
C ASP A 268 5.53 -3.48 14.06
N LEU A 269 6.40 -2.69 13.46
CA LEU A 269 7.58 -2.14 14.13
C LEU A 269 7.24 -1.17 15.27
N ALA A 270 6.01 -0.64 15.31
CA ALA A 270 5.48 0.14 16.42
C ALA A 270 4.82 -0.71 17.51
N PHE A 271 4.95 -2.06 17.42
CA PHE A 271 4.34 -3.04 18.33
C PHE A 271 2.81 -3.06 18.32
N LEU A 272 2.17 -2.54 17.27
CA LEU A 272 0.72 -2.58 17.07
C LEU A 272 0.36 -3.81 16.21
N GLU A 273 -0.70 -4.54 16.61
CA GLU A 273 -1.17 -5.71 15.86
C GLU A 273 -1.77 -5.26 14.52
N ARG A 274 -1.10 -5.60 13.42
CA ARG A 274 -1.43 -5.10 12.08
C ARG A 274 -1.88 -6.19 11.12
N VAL A 275 -1.36 -7.41 11.28
CA VAL A 275 -1.70 -8.53 10.41
C VAL A 275 -2.32 -9.65 11.23
N VAL A 276 -3.44 -10.19 10.74
CA VAL A 276 -4.11 -11.37 11.29
C VAL A 276 -4.21 -12.42 10.19
N TRP A 277 -3.78 -13.65 10.48
CA TRP A 277 -3.87 -14.73 9.52
C TRP A 277 -4.27 -16.05 10.18
N GLY A 278 -4.75 -16.98 9.36
CA GLY A 278 -5.13 -18.32 9.81
C GLY A 278 -5.14 -19.30 8.65
N VAL A 279 -5.12 -20.59 8.96
CA VAL A 279 -5.11 -21.72 8.03
C VAL A 279 -6.50 -22.36 7.99
N LEU A 280 -7.04 -22.62 6.82
CA LEU A 280 -8.32 -23.30 6.67
C LEU A 280 -8.16 -24.78 7.04
N ALA A 281 -8.99 -25.25 7.99
CA ALA A 281 -9.01 -26.64 8.47
C ALA A 281 -9.52 -27.62 7.40
#